data_d00286b8f34b10fa3118d8f5c618d9f1
#
_entry.id   d00286b8f34b10fa3118d8f5c618d9f1
#
_cell.length_a   1.000
_cell.length_b   1.000
_cell.length_c   1.000
_cell.angle_alpha   90.00
_cell.angle_beta   90.00
_cell.angle_gamma   90.00
#
_symmetry.space_group_name_H-M   'P 1'
#
loop_
_entity.id
_entity.type
_entity.pdbx_description
1 polymer ?
#
loop_
_entity_poly.entity_id
_entity_poly.type
_entity_poly.pdbx_seq_one_letter_code
_entity_poly.pdbx_strand_id
1 'polypeptide(L)'
;MAVKMRLQRHGSKKRPFYFIVVADGRSPRDGKFIQKLGTYNPLTVPATIQIDRQKALDWLHKGAQPTDTVRRILSFKGVLFLKHLLRGVSLGLFDEAVAMQKFTAWSSEHDAHIARRQGAHKKARQDTRNQPVVRKVAEAPVATPVEALVATPAEETKTEE
;
A
#
# COMPACT_ATOMS: atom_id res chain seq x y z
N MET A 1 -21.14 -23.17 4.76
CA MET A 1 -20.36 -22.13 5.47
C MET A 1 -19.44 -21.42 4.50
N ALA A 2 -19.35 -20.08 4.53
CA ALA A 2 -18.55 -19.35 3.58
C ALA A 2 -17.10 -19.25 4.08
N VAL A 3 -16.17 -19.93 3.41
CA VAL A 3 -14.74 -19.82 3.65
C VAL A 3 -14.22 -18.57 2.95
N LYS A 4 -13.48 -17.74 3.67
CA LYS A 4 -12.90 -16.48 3.15
C LYS A 4 -11.39 -16.48 3.21
N MET A 5 -10.76 -15.91 2.20
CA MET A 5 -9.34 -15.55 2.24
C MET A 5 -9.22 -14.11 2.70
N ARG A 6 -8.51 -13.87 3.80
CA ARG A 6 -8.40 -12.54 4.40
C ARG A 6 -7.02 -12.27 4.96
N LEU A 7 -6.75 -11.01 5.27
CA LEU A 7 -5.56 -10.59 6.00
C LEU A 7 -5.83 -10.67 7.50
N GLN A 8 -4.93 -11.32 8.22
CA GLN A 8 -4.85 -11.33 9.66
C GLN A 8 -3.71 -10.41 10.08
N ARG A 9 -3.97 -9.48 10.99
CA ARG A 9 -2.97 -8.50 11.41
C ARG A 9 -2.07 -9.07 12.49
N HIS A 10 -0.77 -8.89 12.28
CA HIS A 10 0.29 -9.21 13.23
C HIS A 10 1.28 -8.03 13.34
N GLY A 11 2.25 -8.15 14.21
CA GLY A 11 3.25 -7.11 14.45
C GLY A 11 2.82 -6.07 15.46
N SER A 12 3.70 -5.10 15.71
CA SER A 12 3.50 -4.04 16.70
C SER A 12 2.60 -2.90 16.17
N LYS A 13 2.21 -1.96 17.06
CA LYS A 13 1.31 -0.84 16.75
C LYS A 13 1.79 0.00 15.55
N LYS A 14 3.09 0.28 15.46
CA LYS A 14 3.70 1.11 14.40
C LYS A 14 4.33 0.30 13.25
N ARG A 15 4.43 -1.04 13.38
CA ARG A 15 5.02 -1.94 12.38
C ARG A 15 4.05 -3.07 12.04
N PRO A 16 2.99 -2.80 11.26
CA PRO A 16 2.03 -3.81 10.87
C PRO A 16 2.65 -4.83 9.93
N PHE A 17 2.32 -6.09 10.16
CA PHE A 17 2.66 -7.23 9.33
C PHE A 17 1.40 -8.09 9.18
N TYR A 18 1.18 -8.68 8.03
CA TYR A 18 -0.06 -9.41 7.77
C TYR A 18 0.21 -10.83 7.30
N PHE A 19 -0.57 -11.76 7.83
CA PHE A 19 -0.68 -13.09 7.26
C PHE A 19 -1.86 -13.14 6.30
N ILE A 20 -1.66 -13.81 5.16
CA ILE A 20 -2.73 -14.13 4.22
C ILE A 20 -3.24 -15.50 4.65
N VAL A 21 -4.47 -15.57 5.13
CA VAL A 21 -5.04 -16.78 5.72
C VAL A 21 -6.38 -17.14 5.10
N VAL A 22 -6.69 -18.41 5.15
CA VAL A 22 -8.02 -18.97 4.86
C VAL A 22 -8.71 -19.22 6.18
N ALA A 23 -9.88 -18.66 6.38
CA ALA A 23 -10.64 -18.78 7.61
C ALA A 23 -12.15 -18.82 7.33
N ASP A 24 -12.91 -19.29 8.30
CA ASP A 24 -14.37 -19.17 8.29
C ASP A 24 -14.78 -17.70 8.31
N GLY A 25 -15.80 -17.36 7.53
CA GLY A 25 -16.33 -16.00 7.45
C GLY A 25 -16.86 -15.44 8.76
N ARG A 26 -17.25 -16.31 9.70
CA ARG A 26 -17.78 -15.96 11.02
C ARG A 26 -16.68 -15.72 12.06
N SER A 27 -15.47 -16.25 11.84
CA SER A 27 -14.34 -16.10 12.79
C SER A 27 -13.90 -14.65 12.90
N PRO A 28 -13.48 -14.16 14.08
CA PRO A 28 -12.90 -12.82 14.22
C PRO A 28 -11.62 -12.67 13.39
N ARG A 29 -11.26 -11.43 13.04
CA ARG A 29 -10.15 -11.14 12.11
C ARG A 29 -8.84 -11.83 12.50
N ASP A 30 -8.46 -11.75 13.77
CA ASP A 30 -7.19 -12.24 14.30
C ASP A 30 -7.36 -13.58 15.05
N GLY A 31 -8.52 -14.25 14.86
CA GLY A 31 -8.85 -15.53 15.48
C GLY A 31 -8.30 -16.74 14.73
N LYS A 32 -8.91 -17.92 15.02
CA LYS A 32 -8.53 -19.20 14.42
C LYS A 32 -8.68 -19.14 12.89
N PHE A 33 -7.70 -19.66 12.20
CA PHE A 33 -7.69 -19.82 10.74
C PHE A 33 -7.49 -21.29 10.37
N ILE A 34 -7.91 -21.68 9.17
CA ILE A 34 -7.79 -23.03 8.64
C ILE A 34 -6.38 -23.26 8.11
N GLN A 35 -5.90 -22.34 7.27
CA GLN A 35 -4.59 -22.46 6.64
C GLN A 35 -3.97 -21.08 6.37
N LYS A 36 -2.66 -20.97 6.56
CA LYS A 36 -1.86 -19.82 6.16
C LYS A 36 -1.38 -20.04 4.72
N LEU A 37 -1.64 -19.05 3.86
CA LEU A 37 -1.23 -19.05 2.46
C LEU A 37 0.07 -18.28 2.22
N GLY A 38 0.34 -17.29 3.09
CA GLY A 38 1.51 -16.45 2.88
C GLY A 38 1.59 -15.27 3.83
N THR A 39 2.46 -14.32 3.48
CA THR A 39 2.72 -13.11 4.25
C THR A 39 2.67 -11.87 3.36
N TYR A 40 2.27 -10.76 3.96
CA TYR A 40 2.22 -9.44 3.33
C TYR A 40 2.85 -8.40 4.25
N ASN A 41 3.90 -7.74 3.78
CA ASN A 41 4.56 -6.65 4.48
C ASN A 41 4.37 -5.34 3.70
N PRO A 42 3.57 -4.39 4.20
CA PRO A 42 3.34 -3.11 3.54
C PRO A 42 4.46 -2.08 3.77
N LEU A 43 5.37 -2.31 4.73
CA LEU A 43 6.39 -1.33 5.12
C LEU A 43 7.54 -1.22 4.11
N THR A 44 7.70 -2.21 3.27
CA THR A 44 8.70 -2.20 2.19
C THR A 44 8.14 -1.52 0.95
N VAL A 45 9.00 -0.86 0.19
CA VAL A 45 8.62 -0.27 -1.10
C VAL A 45 9.47 -0.90 -2.21
N PRO A 46 8.83 -1.64 -3.11
CA PRO A 46 7.44 -2.09 -3.10
C PRO A 46 7.14 -3.06 -1.96
N ALA A 47 5.85 -3.21 -1.62
CA ALA A 47 5.40 -4.12 -0.58
C ALA A 47 5.86 -5.56 -0.84
N THR A 48 6.40 -6.22 0.19
CA THR A 48 6.86 -7.62 0.06
C THR A 48 5.67 -8.56 0.23
N ILE A 49 5.43 -9.37 -0.80
CA ILE A 49 4.35 -10.36 -0.82
C ILE A 49 4.97 -11.73 -1.07
N GLN A 50 4.86 -12.60 -0.08
CA GLN A 50 5.23 -14.01 -0.21
C GLN A 50 3.94 -14.84 -0.11
N ILE A 51 3.59 -15.55 -1.17
CA ILE A 51 2.38 -16.36 -1.22
C ILE A 51 2.67 -17.69 -1.93
N ASP A 52 2.12 -18.76 -1.36
CA ASP A 52 2.09 -20.06 -2.00
C ASP A 52 0.97 -20.06 -3.06
N ARG A 53 1.37 -20.00 -4.35
CA ARG A 53 0.43 -19.90 -5.47
C ARG A 53 -0.45 -21.14 -5.58
N GLN A 54 0.14 -22.33 -5.36
CA GLN A 54 -0.58 -23.59 -5.47
C GLN A 54 -1.70 -23.70 -4.44
N LYS A 55 -1.37 -23.50 -3.16
CA LYS A 55 -2.37 -23.53 -2.09
C LYS A 55 -3.46 -22.49 -2.29
N ALA A 56 -3.09 -21.29 -2.73
CA ALA A 56 -4.08 -20.24 -3.01
C ALA A 56 -5.03 -20.62 -4.14
N LEU A 57 -4.50 -21.26 -5.20
CA LEU A 57 -5.29 -21.75 -6.32
C LEU A 57 -6.26 -22.85 -5.88
N ASP A 58 -5.79 -23.84 -5.12
CA ASP A 58 -6.60 -24.94 -4.61
C ASP A 58 -7.80 -24.44 -3.78
N TRP A 59 -7.56 -23.44 -2.93
CA TRP A 59 -8.65 -22.82 -2.16
C TRP A 59 -9.62 -22.03 -3.02
N LEU A 60 -9.14 -21.37 -4.08
CA LEU A 60 -10.00 -20.70 -5.06
C LEU A 60 -10.86 -21.70 -5.85
N HIS A 61 -10.35 -22.90 -6.15
CA HIS A 61 -11.11 -23.98 -6.77
C HIS A 61 -12.13 -24.57 -5.81
N LYS A 62 -11.80 -24.68 -4.52
CA LYS A 62 -12.73 -25.09 -3.44
C LYS A 62 -13.81 -24.03 -3.13
N GLY A 63 -13.78 -22.88 -3.81
CA GLY A 63 -14.77 -21.82 -3.66
C GLY A 63 -14.52 -20.83 -2.52
N ALA A 64 -13.30 -20.76 -1.96
CA ALA A 64 -12.96 -19.74 -0.98
C ALA A 64 -13.02 -18.34 -1.59
N GLN A 65 -13.72 -17.42 -0.92
CA GLN A 65 -13.92 -16.06 -1.40
C GLN A 65 -12.81 -15.12 -0.87
N PRO A 66 -11.99 -14.51 -1.74
CA PRO A 66 -11.01 -13.52 -1.31
C PRO A 66 -11.68 -12.19 -0.97
N THR A 67 -11.23 -11.54 0.12
CA THR A 67 -11.56 -10.12 0.37
C THR A 67 -10.91 -9.23 -0.70
N ASP A 68 -11.40 -8.01 -0.89
CA ASP A 68 -10.93 -7.11 -1.96
C ASP A 68 -9.41 -6.89 -1.93
N THR A 69 -8.84 -6.68 -0.75
CA THR A 69 -7.39 -6.50 -0.60
C THR A 69 -6.63 -7.76 -1.00
N VAL A 70 -7.07 -8.94 -0.55
CA VAL A 70 -6.45 -10.23 -0.92
C VAL A 70 -6.64 -10.50 -2.40
N ARG A 71 -7.78 -10.17 -2.99
CA ARG A 71 -8.02 -10.29 -4.43
C ARG A 71 -7.02 -9.48 -5.25
N ARG A 72 -6.72 -8.24 -4.84
CA ARG A 72 -5.68 -7.40 -5.47
C ARG A 72 -4.29 -8.03 -5.33
N ILE A 73 -3.96 -8.59 -4.16
CA ILE A 73 -2.69 -9.29 -3.93
C ILE A 73 -2.57 -10.53 -4.81
N LEU A 74 -3.62 -11.34 -4.91
CA LEU A 74 -3.68 -12.54 -5.76
C LEU A 74 -3.56 -12.18 -7.24
N SER A 75 -4.21 -11.09 -7.68
CA SER A 75 -4.07 -10.57 -9.04
C SER A 75 -2.63 -10.13 -9.32
N PHE A 76 -2.03 -9.36 -8.40
CA PHE A 76 -0.64 -8.91 -8.51
C PHE A 76 0.36 -10.07 -8.61
N LYS A 77 0.12 -11.18 -7.91
CA LYS A 77 0.95 -12.40 -7.97
C LYS A 77 0.57 -13.37 -9.10
N GLY A 78 -0.41 -13.01 -9.93
CA GLY A 78 -0.84 -13.78 -11.09
C GLY A 78 -1.68 -15.01 -10.78
N VAL A 79 -2.09 -15.24 -9.53
CA VAL A 79 -2.88 -16.42 -9.14
C VAL A 79 -4.26 -16.40 -9.83
N LEU A 80 -4.89 -15.25 -9.93
CA LEU A 80 -6.19 -15.12 -10.61
C LEU A 80 -6.05 -15.31 -12.12
N PHE A 81 -4.94 -14.87 -12.72
CA PHE A 81 -4.65 -15.10 -14.14
C PHE A 81 -4.42 -16.59 -14.41
N LEU A 82 -3.64 -17.27 -13.57
CA LEU A 82 -3.44 -18.71 -13.66
C LEU A 82 -4.77 -19.47 -13.54
N LYS A 83 -5.63 -19.10 -12.58
CA LYS A 83 -6.98 -19.66 -12.46
C LYS A 83 -7.79 -19.50 -13.74
N HIS A 84 -7.72 -18.31 -14.37
CA HIS A 84 -8.42 -18.04 -15.63
C HIS A 84 -7.90 -18.91 -16.77
N LEU A 85 -6.59 -19.07 -16.91
CA LEU A 85 -5.98 -19.94 -17.91
C LEU A 85 -6.39 -21.41 -17.71
N LEU A 86 -6.31 -21.93 -16.48
CA LEU A 86 -6.73 -23.30 -16.16
C LEU A 86 -8.22 -23.54 -16.45
N ARG A 87 -9.05 -22.52 -16.24
CA ARG A 87 -10.46 -22.62 -16.67
C ARG A 87 -10.59 -22.71 -18.19
N GLY A 88 -9.77 -21.99 -18.96
CA GLY A 88 -9.72 -22.11 -20.43
C GLY A 88 -9.34 -23.52 -20.88
N VAL A 89 -8.37 -24.15 -20.21
CA VAL A 89 -7.98 -25.55 -20.45
C VAL A 89 -9.16 -26.49 -20.13
N SER A 90 -9.85 -26.31 -19.02
CA SER A 90 -11.01 -27.14 -18.67
C SER A 90 -12.19 -27.01 -19.63
N LEU A 91 -12.31 -25.89 -20.34
CA LEU A 91 -13.30 -25.64 -21.40
C LEU A 91 -12.83 -26.09 -22.80
N GLY A 92 -11.62 -26.66 -22.91
CA GLY A 92 -11.07 -27.14 -24.17
C GLY A 92 -10.66 -26.06 -25.18
N LEU A 93 -10.46 -24.79 -24.70
CA LEU A 93 -10.09 -23.70 -25.60
C LEU A 93 -8.62 -23.74 -26.03
N PHE A 94 -7.74 -24.32 -25.24
CA PHE A 94 -6.32 -24.50 -25.51
C PHE A 94 -5.71 -25.50 -24.52
N ASP A 95 -4.53 -26.02 -24.85
CA ASP A 95 -3.80 -27.01 -24.07
C ASP A 95 -3.14 -26.39 -22.83
N GLU A 96 -2.86 -27.21 -21.81
CA GLU A 96 -2.17 -26.82 -20.60
C GLU A 96 -0.77 -26.25 -20.86
N ALA A 97 -0.04 -26.81 -21.85
CA ALA A 97 1.27 -26.31 -22.25
C ALA A 97 1.20 -24.85 -22.72
N VAL A 98 0.18 -24.51 -23.53
CA VAL A 98 -0.05 -23.13 -24.00
C VAL A 98 -0.45 -22.21 -22.85
N ALA A 99 -1.25 -22.71 -21.90
CA ALA A 99 -1.60 -21.95 -20.69
C ALA A 99 -0.36 -21.57 -19.87
N MET A 100 0.54 -22.53 -19.66
CA MET A 100 1.79 -22.31 -18.92
C MET A 100 2.75 -21.37 -19.65
N GLN A 101 2.85 -21.45 -20.98
CA GLN A 101 3.63 -20.50 -21.78
C GLN A 101 3.10 -19.06 -21.63
N LYS A 102 1.79 -18.87 -21.73
CA LYS A 102 1.16 -17.56 -21.52
C LYS A 102 1.40 -17.03 -20.11
N PHE A 103 1.36 -17.90 -19.11
CA PHE A 103 1.62 -17.52 -17.73
C PHE A 103 3.07 -17.13 -17.50
N THR A 104 4.05 -17.87 -18.06
CA THR A 104 5.48 -17.54 -17.95
C THR A 104 5.83 -16.26 -18.67
N ALA A 105 5.29 -16.00 -19.86
CA ALA A 105 5.46 -14.75 -20.59
C ALA A 105 4.94 -13.57 -19.75
N TRP A 106 3.71 -13.67 -19.24
CA TRP A 106 3.13 -12.64 -18.38
C TRP A 106 3.97 -12.40 -17.10
N SER A 107 4.46 -13.48 -16.45
CA SER A 107 5.25 -13.34 -15.21
C SER A 107 6.58 -12.63 -15.46
N SER A 108 7.25 -12.89 -16.59
CA SER A 108 8.51 -12.22 -16.94
C SER A 108 8.32 -10.73 -17.21
N GLU A 109 7.28 -10.34 -17.93
CA GLU A 109 6.92 -8.94 -18.18
C GLU A 109 6.56 -8.21 -16.87
N HIS A 110 5.77 -8.86 -16.01
CA HIS A 110 5.37 -8.32 -14.73
C HIS A 110 6.56 -8.11 -13.78
N ASP A 111 7.48 -9.07 -13.72
CA ASP A 111 8.68 -8.96 -12.87
C ASP A 111 9.63 -7.85 -13.40
N ALA A 112 9.76 -7.70 -14.72
CA ALA A 112 10.49 -6.60 -15.34
C ALA A 112 9.86 -5.23 -14.98
N HIS A 113 8.53 -5.13 -15.01
CA HIS A 113 7.82 -3.92 -14.61
C HIS A 113 8.03 -3.59 -13.13
N ILE A 114 8.00 -4.59 -12.25
CA ILE A 114 8.29 -4.42 -10.82
C ILE A 114 9.73 -3.94 -10.62
N ALA A 115 10.70 -4.55 -11.30
CA ALA A 115 12.10 -4.18 -11.21
C ALA A 115 12.35 -2.72 -11.64
N ARG A 116 11.69 -2.25 -12.71
CA ARG A 116 11.73 -0.84 -13.15
C ARG A 116 11.20 0.10 -12.08
N ARG A 117 10.06 -0.22 -11.47
CA ARG A 117 9.48 0.59 -10.38
C ARG A 117 10.37 0.63 -9.14
N GLN A 118 10.99 -0.50 -8.79
CA GLN A 118 11.97 -0.56 -7.69
C GLN A 118 13.19 0.32 -7.96
N GLY A 119 13.75 0.24 -9.17
CA GLY A 119 14.87 1.06 -9.59
C GLY A 119 14.56 2.56 -9.56
N ALA A 120 13.41 2.96 -10.10
CA ALA A 120 12.94 4.34 -10.06
C ALA A 120 12.78 4.86 -8.62
N HIS A 121 12.17 4.06 -7.75
CA HIS A 121 12.00 4.43 -6.35
C HIS A 121 13.33 4.54 -5.59
N LYS A 122 14.29 3.64 -5.85
CA LYS A 122 15.63 3.72 -5.26
C LYS A 122 16.35 4.99 -5.70
N LYS A 123 16.30 5.31 -7.00
CA LYS A 123 16.88 6.55 -7.54
C LYS A 123 16.25 7.78 -6.90
N ALA A 124 14.92 7.88 -6.87
CA ALA A 124 14.22 9.00 -6.27
C ALA A 124 14.59 9.21 -4.78
N ARG A 125 14.77 8.12 -4.01
CA ARG A 125 15.24 8.22 -2.62
C ARG A 125 16.68 8.70 -2.50
N GLN A 126 17.57 8.28 -3.41
CA GLN A 126 18.96 8.76 -3.45
C GLN A 126 19.01 10.24 -3.80
N ASP A 127 18.24 10.67 -4.81
CA ASP A 127 18.16 12.06 -5.23
C ASP A 127 17.63 12.95 -4.11
N THR A 128 16.58 12.54 -3.41
CA THR A 128 16.04 13.25 -2.23
C THR A 128 17.06 13.33 -1.09
N ARG A 129 17.88 12.29 -0.89
CA ARG A 129 18.92 12.29 0.15
C ARG A 129 20.08 13.20 -0.20
N ASN A 130 20.40 13.31 -1.50
CA ASN A 130 21.53 14.11 -2.01
C ASN A 130 21.15 15.57 -2.28
N GLN A 131 19.85 15.93 -2.24
CA GLN A 131 19.44 17.33 -2.33
C GLN A 131 19.86 18.07 -1.06
N PRO A 132 20.60 19.19 -1.18
CA PRO A 132 20.92 20.03 -0.04
C PRO A 132 19.62 20.52 0.59
N VAL A 133 19.48 20.32 1.91
CA VAL A 133 18.35 20.84 2.66
C VAL A 133 18.45 22.36 2.65
N VAL A 134 17.84 23.00 1.66
CA VAL A 134 17.61 24.44 1.69
C VAL A 134 16.60 24.68 2.82
N ARG A 135 17.11 24.96 4.02
CA ARG A 135 16.28 25.48 5.11
C ARG A 135 15.72 26.80 4.58
N LYS A 136 14.43 26.86 4.27
CA LYS A 136 13.72 28.14 4.17
C LYS A 136 13.88 28.81 5.53
N VAL A 137 14.84 29.73 5.60
CA VAL A 137 14.90 30.69 6.69
C VAL A 137 13.58 31.43 6.57
N ALA A 138 12.70 31.22 7.54
CA ALA A 138 11.49 32.02 7.64
C ALA A 138 11.96 33.46 7.83
N GLU A 139 11.77 34.26 6.81
CA GLU A 139 11.95 35.71 6.85
C GLU A 139 11.02 36.22 7.97
N ALA A 140 11.65 36.64 9.07
CA ALA A 140 10.90 37.25 10.17
C ALA A 140 10.19 38.49 9.62
N PRO A 141 8.92 38.74 9.99
CA PRO A 141 8.23 39.93 9.55
C PRO A 141 9.01 41.16 10.05
N VAL A 142 9.48 41.97 9.10
CA VAL A 142 10.10 43.26 9.37
C VAL A 142 9.10 44.10 10.15
N ALA A 143 9.46 44.40 11.42
CA ALA A 143 8.71 45.35 12.24
C ALA A 143 8.73 46.70 11.56
N THR A 144 7.59 47.20 11.18
CA THR A 144 7.41 48.60 10.73
C THR A 144 7.77 49.52 11.88
N PRO A 145 8.59 50.59 11.62
CA PRO A 145 8.88 51.58 12.67
C PRO A 145 7.62 52.40 12.95
N VAL A 146 7.23 52.41 14.19
CA VAL A 146 6.15 53.29 14.71
C VAL A 146 6.70 54.68 14.72
N GLU A 147 6.17 55.53 13.84
CA GLU A 147 6.44 56.95 13.72
C GLU A 147 5.92 57.65 15.00
N ALA A 148 6.85 58.32 15.67
CA ALA A 148 6.59 59.08 16.90
C ALA A 148 5.71 60.30 16.56
N LEU A 149 4.50 60.33 17.06
CA LEU A 149 3.66 61.51 17.08
C LEU A 149 4.06 62.38 18.26
N VAL A 150 4.60 63.52 17.85
CA VAL A 150 5.04 64.64 18.66
C VAL A 150 3.89 65.18 19.51
N ALA A 151 4.17 65.32 20.78
CA ALA A 151 3.35 66.06 21.74
C ALA A 151 3.39 67.55 21.45
N THR A 152 2.26 68.18 21.48
CA THR A 152 2.14 69.64 21.70
C THR A 152 1.23 69.86 22.92
N PRO A 153 1.66 70.76 23.78
CA PRO A 153 1.00 71.03 25.04
C PRO A 153 0.05 72.22 25.03
N ALA A 154 -0.77 72.28 26.03
CA ALA A 154 -1.44 73.42 26.66
C ALA A 154 -2.67 73.99 25.93
N GLU A 155 -3.76 74.12 26.58
CA GLU A 155 -4.09 75.35 27.28
C GLU A 155 -5.33 75.20 28.19
N GLU A 156 -5.22 75.81 29.35
CA GLU A 156 -6.17 75.98 30.42
C GLU A 156 -7.41 76.72 29.92
N THR A 157 -8.56 76.45 30.59
CA THR A 157 -9.50 77.43 31.14
C THR A 157 -10.63 76.64 31.82
N LYS A 158 -10.72 76.70 33.13
CA LYS A 158 -11.64 77.50 34.00
C LYS A 158 -13.04 77.65 33.52
N THR A 159 -14.04 77.21 34.19
CA THR A 159 -14.90 77.88 35.21
C THR A 159 -16.22 77.06 35.35
N GLU A 160 -16.57 76.81 36.58
CA GLU A 160 -17.81 77.13 37.30
C GLU A 160 -19.16 76.66 36.65
N GLU A 161 -19.90 75.84 37.27
CA GLU A 161 -20.90 75.97 38.34
C GLU A 161 -21.30 74.58 38.86
#